data_1bbb093e501f6211d771f5c803806591
#
_entry.id   1bbb093e501f6211d771f5c803806591
#
_cell.length_a   1.000
_cell.length_b   1.000
_cell.length_c   1.000
_cell.angle_alpha   90.00
_cell.angle_beta   90.00
_cell.angle_gamma   90.00
#
_symmetry.space_group_name_H-M   'P 1'
#
loop_
_entity.id
_entity.type
_entity.pdbx_description
1 polymer ?
#
loop_
_entity_poly.entity_id
_entity_poly.type
_entity_poly.pdbx_seq_one_letter_code
_entity_poly.pdbx_strand_id
1 'polypeptide(L)'
;MFNRHSRRGLLIELNPYQILAAGISRMDESPLTLDCAAEFAAGDDAGLRTWLGENFEKQKSWVPVICGFHPQEHLIHRESIQPRKLSEPGYLLELVGARYRNDDNSPWKMHTLSPLEGVPLPTEGTQRPALICGVSHAAVHGVQQRLLDLRLLPYRLELGTLPVLGTIMDYKARQNDKRAVVVVNIEPDRTTAFILGKEGIHTPSPVRNGF
;
A
#
# COMPACT_ATOMS: atom_id res chain seq x y z
N MET A 1 -28.83 -26.92 -8.33
CA MET A 1 -27.50 -27.03 -7.67
C MET A 1 -26.73 -25.81 -8.05
N PHE A 2 -26.74 -24.76 -7.20
CA PHE A 2 -26.06 -23.48 -7.49
C PHE A 2 -24.57 -23.67 -7.23
N ASN A 3 -23.76 -23.45 -8.26
CA ASN A 3 -22.30 -23.49 -8.18
C ASN A 3 -21.85 -22.29 -7.30
N ARG A 4 -21.52 -22.57 -6.04
CA ARG A 4 -20.90 -21.59 -5.13
C ARG A 4 -19.50 -21.31 -5.64
N HIS A 5 -19.30 -20.17 -6.29
CA HIS A 5 -17.97 -19.78 -6.75
C HIS A 5 -17.17 -19.25 -5.56
N SER A 6 -16.29 -20.08 -5.04
CA SER A 6 -15.22 -19.60 -4.16
C SER A 6 -14.32 -18.64 -4.96
N ARG A 7 -14.25 -17.38 -4.53
CA ARG A 7 -13.30 -16.41 -5.08
C ARG A 7 -12.00 -16.55 -4.29
N ARG A 8 -10.96 -17.00 -4.97
CA ARG A 8 -9.62 -17.11 -4.39
C ARG A 8 -8.75 -15.95 -4.84
N GLY A 9 -8.02 -15.34 -3.91
CA GLY A 9 -7.10 -14.23 -4.16
C GLY A 9 -5.70 -14.54 -3.66
N LEU A 10 -4.71 -13.86 -4.22
CA LEU A 10 -3.32 -13.91 -3.79
C LEU A 10 -2.93 -12.54 -3.26
N LEU A 11 -2.39 -12.52 -2.06
CA LEU A 11 -1.76 -11.36 -1.44
C LEU A 11 -0.25 -11.60 -1.37
N ILE A 12 0.54 -10.62 -1.72
CA ILE A 12 2.01 -10.64 -1.55
C ILE A 12 2.42 -9.34 -0.88
N GLU A 13 3.33 -9.44 0.06
CA GLU A 13 4.05 -8.29 0.61
C GLU A 13 5.54 -8.42 0.28
N LEU A 14 6.07 -7.40 -0.36
CA LEU A 14 7.48 -7.29 -0.71
C LEU A 14 8.11 -6.21 0.18
N ASN A 15 8.97 -6.63 1.09
CA ASN A 15 9.76 -5.69 1.88
C ASN A 15 11.26 -6.00 1.73
N PRO A 16 12.17 -5.12 2.20
CA PRO A 16 13.61 -5.30 2.02
C PRO A 16 14.21 -6.56 2.69
N TYR A 17 13.46 -7.19 3.60
CA TYR A 17 13.99 -8.28 4.44
C TYR A 17 13.37 -9.63 4.08
N GLN A 18 12.12 -9.62 3.63
CA GLN A 18 11.35 -10.84 3.41
C GLN A 18 10.26 -10.64 2.35
N ILE A 19 9.73 -11.75 1.88
CA ILE A 19 8.52 -11.82 1.06
C ILE A 19 7.48 -12.58 1.88
N LEU A 20 6.32 -12.00 2.08
CA LEU A 20 5.16 -12.69 2.64
C LEU A 20 4.16 -12.98 1.53
N ALA A 21 3.65 -14.21 1.48
CA ALA A 21 2.64 -14.60 0.51
C ALA A 21 1.46 -15.27 1.22
N ALA A 22 0.25 -14.97 0.80
CA ALA A 22 -0.97 -15.53 1.39
C ALA A 22 -2.03 -15.79 0.32
N GLY A 23 -2.55 -17.01 0.33
CA GLY A 23 -3.76 -17.38 -0.40
C GLY A 23 -4.97 -17.14 0.48
N ILE A 24 -5.93 -16.38 -0.03
CA ILE A 24 -7.20 -16.11 0.64
C ILE A 24 -8.36 -16.57 -0.20
N SER A 25 -9.44 -16.96 0.44
CA SER A 25 -10.69 -17.27 -0.24
C SER A 25 -11.87 -16.62 0.45
N ARG A 26 -12.93 -16.45 -0.31
CA ARG A 26 -14.22 -15.98 0.20
C ARG A 26 -15.34 -16.78 -0.47
N MET A 27 -16.22 -17.33 0.33
CA MET A 27 -17.45 -17.97 -0.13
C MET A 27 -18.62 -16.98 0.09
N ASP A 28 -19.14 -16.45 -1.01
CA ASP A 28 -20.25 -15.47 -1.00
C ASP A 28 -19.97 -14.27 -0.07
N GLU A 29 -20.85 -14.00 0.89
CA GLU A 29 -20.71 -12.91 1.86
C GLU A 29 -20.00 -13.30 3.17
N SER A 30 -19.43 -14.51 3.22
CA SER A 30 -18.72 -14.99 4.40
C SER A 30 -17.43 -14.18 4.65
N PRO A 31 -16.88 -14.20 5.87
CA PRO A 31 -15.57 -13.63 6.15
C PRO A 31 -14.48 -14.23 5.24
N LEU A 32 -13.43 -13.44 4.99
CA LEU A 32 -12.24 -13.94 4.30
C LEU A 32 -11.59 -15.04 5.12
N THR A 33 -11.19 -16.12 4.42
CA THR A 33 -10.46 -17.25 5.00
C THR A 33 -9.03 -17.23 4.47
N LEU A 34 -8.06 -17.41 5.37
CA LEU A 34 -6.67 -17.65 5.02
C LEU A 34 -6.51 -19.13 4.69
N ASP A 35 -6.25 -19.44 3.41
CA ASP A 35 -6.11 -20.83 2.95
C ASP A 35 -4.69 -21.35 3.13
N CYS A 36 -3.70 -20.53 2.82
CA CYS A 36 -2.28 -20.85 2.93
C CYS A 36 -1.47 -19.56 3.11
N ALA A 37 -0.31 -19.65 3.75
CA ALA A 37 0.64 -18.57 3.88
C ALA A 37 2.06 -19.12 3.90
N ALA A 38 3.01 -18.30 3.44
CA ALA A 38 4.42 -18.61 3.49
C ALA A 38 5.25 -17.32 3.61
N GLU A 39 6.45 -17.50 4.14
CA GLU A 39 7.47 -16.47 4.27
C GLU A 39 8.74 -16.93 3.56
N PHE A 40 9.38 -16.01 2.84
CA PHE A 40 10.63 -16.24 2.10
C PHE A 40 11.61 -15.12 2.41
N ALA A 41 12.91 -15.41 2.31
CA ALA A 41 13.94 -14.38 2.38
C ALA A 41 13.74 -13.34 1.26
N ALA A 42 14.17 -12.12 1.50
CA ALA A 42 14.16 -11.09 0.46
C ALA A 42 14.94 -11.58 -0.77
N GLY A 43 14.32 -11.53 -1.95
CA GLY A 43 14.93 -11.99 -3.19
C GLY A 43 14.82 -13.49 -3.48
N ASP A 44 14.24 -14.30 -2.58
CA ASP A 44 13.98 -15.73 -2.85
C ASP A 44 12.76 -15.94 -3.77
N ASP A 45 12.89 -15.46 -5.00
CA ASP A 45 11.87 -15.62 -6.04
C ASP A 45 11.72 -17.08 -6.49
N ALA A 46 12.74 -17.91 -6.27
CA ALA A 46 12.68 -19.33 -6.59
C ALA A 46 11.77 -20.08 -5.60
N GLY A 47 11.94 -19.83 -4.30
CA GLY A 47 11.07 -20.40 -3.27
C GLY A 47 9.63 -19.94 -3.44
N LEU A 48 9.42 -18.65 -3.68
CA LEU A 48 8.07 -18.10 -3.96
C LEU A 48 7.44 -18.77 -5.19
N ARG A 49 8.20 -18.95 -6.29
CA ARG A 49 7.71 -19.62 -7.50
C ARG A 49 7.29 -21.07 -7.26
N THR A 50 8.08 -21.80 -6.48
CA THR A 50 7.75 -23.18 -6.08
C THR A 50 6.43 -23.22 -5.30
N TRP A 51 6.31 -22.36 -4.28
CA TRP A 51 5.11 -22.27 -3.47
C TRP A 51 3.86 -21.87 -4.28
N LEU A 52 4.02 -20.92 -5.23
CA LEU A 52 2.94 -20.56 -6.15
C LEU A 52 2.50 -21.74 -7.01
N GLY A 53 3.43 -22.56 -7.52
CA GLY A 53 3.16 -23.80 -8.25
C GLY A 53 2.31 -24.76 -7.42
N GLU A 54 2.70 -25.01 -6.19
CA GLU A 54 1.99 -25.94 -5.28
C GLU A 54 0.57 -25.47 -4.92
N ASN A 55 0.38 -24.16 -4.75
CA ASN A 55 -0.86 -23.60 -4.22
C ASN A 55 -1.80 -23.02 -5.28
N PHE A 56 -1.27 -22.62 -6.47
CA PHE A 56 -2.03 -21.90 -7.51
C PHE A 56 -1.90 -22.51 -8.91
N GLU A 57 -1.23 -23.64 -9.08
CA GLU A 57 -0.89 -24.27 -10.38
C GLU A 57 -2.09 -24.64 -11.26
N LYS A 58 -3.28 -24.78 -10.69
CA LYS A 58 -4.51 -25.07 -11.47
C LYS A 58 -4.95 -23.89 -12.37
N GLN A 59 -4.35 -22.72 -12.21
CA GLN A 59 -4.63 -21.56 -13.03
C GLN A 59 -3.65 -21.54 -14.22
N LYS A 60 -4.11 -21.95 -15.41
CA LYS A 60 -3.34 -21.88 -16.67
C LYS A 60 -3.06 -20.44 -17.14
N SER A 61 -3.59 -19.45 -16.46
CA SER A 61 -3.47 -18.02 -16.75
C SER A 61 -2.66 -17.31 -15.67
N TRP A 62 -2.28 -16.07 -15.94
CA TRP A 62 -1.67 -15.16 -14.97
C TRP A 62 -2.52 -15.07 -13.71
N VAL A 63 -1.88 -15.16 -12.54
CA VAL A 63 -2.56 -15.06 -11.25
C VAL A 63 -2.68 -13.59 -10.85
N PRO A 64 -3.88 -13.05 -10.69
CA PRO A 64 -4.03 -11.68 -10.20
C PRO A 64 -3.57 -11.58 -8.74
N VAL A 65 -2.78 -10.55 -8.44
CA VAL A 65 -2.20 -10.33 -7.11
C VAL A 65 -2.46 -8.92 -6.61
N ILE A 66 -2.76 -8.79 -5.33
CA ILE A 66 -2.65 -7.55 -4.59
C ILE A 66 -1.30 -7.57 -3.90
N CYS A 67 -0.46 -6.58 -4.18
CA CYS A 67 0.89 -6.52 -3.65
C CYS A 67 1.09 -5.27 -2.79
N GLY A 68 1.39 -5.48 -1.51
CA GLY A 68 1.99 -4.48 -0.64
C GLY A 68 3.49 -4.42 -0.90
N PHE A 69 4.06 -3.23 -1.01
CA PHE A 69 5.50 -3.09 -1.14
C PHE A 69 6.02 -1.91 -0.31
N HIS A 70 7.26 -2.03 0.14
CA HIS A 70 7.94 -1.08 1.03
C HIS A 70 9.17 -0.51 0.32
N PRO A 71 9.02 0.51 -0.54
CA PRO A 71 10.16 1.15 -1.18
C PRO A 71 10.95 1.95 -0.15
N GLN A 72 12.27 2.01 -0.32
CA GLN A 72 13.15 2.80 0.55
C GLN A 72 12.74 4.27 0.57
N GLU A 73 12.38 4.80 -0.60
CA GLU A 73 11.87 6.16 -0.73
C GLU A 73 10.38 6.16 -1.04
N HIS A 74 9.62 6.69 -0.11
CA HIS A 74 8.21 6.93 -0.31
C HIS A 74 7.76 8.16 0.48
N LEU A 75 6.65 8.71 0.06
CA LEU A 75 6.00 9.85 0.67
C LEU A 75 4.62 9.43 1.18
N ILE A 76 4.37 9.69 2.45
CA ILE A 76 3.03 9.72 3.03
C ILE A 76 2.97 11.00 3.86
N HIS A 77 2.31 12.03 3.32
CA HIS A 77 2.29 13.35 3.92
C HIS A 77 0.90 13.97 3.89
N ARG A 78 0.47 14.54 5.01
CA ARG A 78 -0.78 15.28 5.08
C ARG A 78 -0.56 16.75 4.77
N GLU A 79 -1.28 17.25 3.78
CA GLU A 79 -1.22 18.63 3.34
C GLU A 79 -2.62 19.16 3.01
N SER A 80 -2.78 20.48 3.03
CA SER A 80 -4.01 21.13 2.60
C SER A 80 -3.95 21.43 1.11
N ILE A 81 -4.81 20.81 0.34
CA ILE A 81 -4.81 20.93 -1.12
C ILE A 81 -6.05 21.62 -1.66
N GLN A 82 -5.92 22.16 -2.86
CA GLN A 82 -7.04 22.65 -3.68
C GLN A 82 -7.43 21.56 -4.69
N PRO A 83 -8.57 20.85 -4.51
CA PRO A 83 -8.92 19.71 -5.35
C PRO A 83 -8.97 20.03 -6.85
N ARG A 84 -9.40 21.24 -7.22
CA ARG A 84 -9.46 21.68 -8.63
C ARG A 84 -8.09 21.72 -9.31
N LYS A 85 -7.01 21.92 -8.54
CA LYS A 85 -5.65 21.94 -9.06
C LYS A 85 -5.02 20.55 -9.20
N LEU A 86 -5.71 19.48 -8.78
CA LEU A 86 -5.20 18.11 -8.94
C LEU A 86 -5.01 17.70 -10.41
N SER A 87 -5.72 18.34 -11.32
CA SER A 87 -5.55 18.15 -12.77
C SER A 87 -4.40 18.97 -13.38
N GLU A 88 -3.83 19.92 -12.63
CA GLU A 88 -2.71 20.75 -13.10
C GLU A 88 -1.40 19.93 -13.00
N PRO A 89 -0.66 19.76 -14.11
CA PRO A 89 0.62 19.08 -14.08
C PRO A 89 1.60 19.77 -13.11
N GLY A 90 2.23 18.98 -12.26
CA GLY A 90 3.23 19.49 -11.31
C GLY A 90 2.69 20.03 -9.98
N TYR A 91 1.39 20.29 -9.84
CA TYR A 91 0.83 20.87 -8.62
C TYR A 91 1.21 20.12 -7.33
N LEU A 92 1.08 18.79 -7.31
CA LEU A 92 1.47 17.99 -6.15
C LEU A 92 2.98 18.01 -5.93
N LEU A 93 3.75 18.02 -7.03
CA LEU A 93 5.20 18.08 -6.95
C LEU A 93 5.69 19.42 -6.37
N GLU A 94 5.06 20.53 -6.72
CA GLU A 94 5.35 21.84 -6.13
C GLU A 94 5.06 21.88 -4.63
N LEU A 95 3.92 21.30 -4.20
CA LEU A 95 3.54 21.25 -2.79
C LEU A 95 4.55 20.46 -1.93
N VAL A 96 5.09 19.38 -2.46
CA VAL A 96 5.99 18.47 -1.72
C VAL A 96 7.45 18.68 -2.08
N GLY A 97 7.75 19.29 -3.22
CA GLY A 97 9.06 19.26 -3.90
C GLY A 97 10.24 19.83 -3.14
N ALA A 98 10.03 20.72 -2.18
CA ALA A 98 11.12 21.25 -1.34
C ALA A 98 11.54 20.26 -0.23
N ARG A 99 10.68 19.30 0.10
CA ARG A 99 10.85 18.39 1.25
C ARG A 99 11.20 16.97 0.83
N TYR A 100 10.88 16.57 -0.40
CA TYR A 100 10.94 15.19 -0.86
C TYR A 100 11.57 15.12 -2.25
N ARG A 101 12.90 15.14 -2.30
CA ARG A 101 13.65 14.80 -3.52
C ARG A 101 14.08 13.34 -3.41
N ASN A 102 13.79 12.55 -4.44
CA ASN A 102 14.36 11.24 -4.57
C ASN A 102 15.78 11.35 -5.16
N ASP A 103 16.68 10.51 -4.71
CA ASP A 103 18.09 10.56 -5.08
C ASP A 103 18.32 10.14 -6.54
N ASP A 104 17.42 9.34 -7.12
CA ASP A 104 17.52 8.82 -8.50
C ASP A 104 16.94 9.76 -9.57
N ASN A 105 16.44 10.94 -9.20
CA ASN A 105 15.73 11.87 -10.08
C ASN A 105 14.57 11.25 -10.87
N SER A 106 14.11 10.06 -10.51
CA SER A 106 12.96 9.42 -11.13
C SER A 106 11.68 10.21 -10.84
N PRO A 107 10.78 10.38 -11.81
CA PRO A 107 9.52 11.07 -11.56
C PRO A 107 8.69 10.33 -10.52
N TRP A 108 8.03 11.09 -9.64
CA TRP A 108 7.13 10.56 -8.64
C TRP A 108 5.79 10.14 -9.22
N LYS A 109 5.30 8.99 -8.80
CA LYS A 109 3.88 8.62 -8.90
C LYS A 109 3.19 9.03 -7.62
N MET A 110 2.26 9.98 -7.71
CA MET A 110 1.57 10.53 -6.55
C MET A 110 0.06 10.32 -6.66
N HIS A 111 -0.55 10.02 -5.52
CA HIS A 111 -1.98 9.93 -5.34
C HIS A 111 -2.39 10.73 -4.11
N THR A 112 -3.62 11.23 -4.13
CA THR A 112 -4.22 11.94 -3.01
C THR A 112 -5.40 11.16 -2.46
N LEU A 113 -5.39 10.93 -1.16
CA LEU A 113 -6.43 10.20 -0.44
C LEU A 113 -7.08 11.09 0.60
N SER A 114 -8.34 10.82 0.92
CA SER A 114 -8.98 11.35 2.12
C SER A 114 -8.25 10.84 3.36
N PRO A 115 -7.77 11.70 4.26
CA PRO A 115 -7.09 11.26 5.47
C PRO A 115 -7.97 10.43 6.40
N LEU A 116 -9.28 10.58 6.29
CA LEU A 116 -10.27 9.87 7.13
C LEU A 116 -10.73 8.55 6.52
N GLU A 117 -11.04 8.58 5.22
CA GLU A 117 -11.69 7.46 4.54
C GLU A 117 -10.73 6.60 3.72
N GLY A 118 -9.52 7.13 3.43
CA GLY A 118 -8.52 6.42 2.62
C GLY A 118 -8.92 6.25 1.14
N VAL A 119 -9.99 6.91 0.70
CA VAL A 119 -10.42 6.87 -0.71
C VAL A 119 -9.80 8.02 -1.51
N PRO A 120 -9.66 7.88 -2.85
CA PRO A 120 -9.19 8.96 -3.69
C PRO A 120 -10.04 10.23 -3.53
N LEU A 121 -9.38 11.38 -3.47
CA LEU A 121 -10.09 12.64 -3.36
C LEU A 121 -10.74 13.03 -4.68
N PRO A 122 -11.97 13.59 -4.66
CA PRO A 122 -12.58 14.16 -5.83
C PRO A 122 -11.80 15.41 -6.29
N THR A 123 -11.82 15.67 -7.59
CA THR A 123 -11.18 16.85 -8.20
C THR A 123 -11.99 18.14 -8.00
N GLU A 124 -13.14 18.06 -7.36
CA GLU A 124 -14.03 19.19 -7.11
C GLU A 124 -14.08 19.56 -5.62
N GLY A 125 -14.46 20.80 -5.36
CA GLY A 125 -14.69 21.31 -4.00
C GLY A 125 -13.70 22.37 -3.54
N THR A 126 -13.83 22.74 -2.26
CA THR A 126 -12.98 23.73 -1.58
C THR A 126 -11.68 23.11 -1.09
N GLN A 127 -10.76 23.97 -0.70
CA GLN A 127 -9.52 23.55 -0.02
C GLN A 127 -9.81 22.62 1.15
N ARG A 128 -9.09 21.50 1.22
CA ARG A 128 -9.27 20.46 2.26
C ARG A 128 -7.99 19.69 2.53
N PRO A 129 -7.87 19.06 3.71
CA PRO A 129 -6.76 18.17 4.01
C PRO A 129 -6.79 16.94 3.10
N ALA A 130 -5.62 16.54 2.64
CA ALA A 130 -5.37 15.35 1.86
C ALA A 130 -4.16 14.60 2.40
N LEU A 131 -4.15 13.30 2.26
CA LEU A 131 -2.97 12.48 2.41
C LEU A 131 -2.34 12.32 1.02
N ILE A 132 -1.19 12.92 0.80
CA ILE A 132 -0.41 12.77 -0.42
C ILE A 132 0.48 11.54 -0.24
N CYS A 133 0.29 10.55 -1.10
CA CYS A 133 1.08 9.33 -1.12
C CYS A 133 1.87 9.29 -2.41
N GLY A 134 3.17 9.05 -2.31
CA GLY A 134 4.05 9.08 -3.48
C GLY A 134 5.18 8.07 -3.38
N VAL A 135 5.65 7.65 -4.55
CA VAL A 135 6.75 6.72 -4.73
C VAL A 135 7.41 6.98 -6.08
N SER A 136 8.70 6.67 -6.22
CA SER A 136 9.38 6.84 -7.51
C SER A 136 8.79 5.91 -8.57
N HIS A 137 8.74 6.41 -9.81
CA HIS A 137 8.27 5.60 -10.94
C HIS A 137 9.12 4.34 -11.13
N ALA A 138 10.42 4.45 -10.90
CA ALA A 138 11.36 3.33 -10.99
C ALA A 138 11.01 2.22 -10.00
N ALA A 139 10.68 2.56 -8.73
CA ALA A 139 10.28 1.58 -7.73
C ALA A 139 8.99 0.86 -8.12
N VAL A 140 7.97 1.58 -8.62
CA VAL A 140 6.73 0.96 -9.11
C VAL A 140 7.01 0.02 -10.26
N HIS A 141 7.79 0.47 -11.25
CA HIS A 141 8.15 -0.35 -12.42
C HIS A 141 8.93 -1.60 -12.03
N GLY A 142 9.89 -1.48 -11.10
CA GLY A 142 10.66 -2.61 -10.60
C GLY A 142 9.79 -3.69 -9.95
N VAL A 143 8.84 -3.28 -9.10
CA VAL A 143 7.88 -4.22 -8.49
C VAL A 143 6.96 -4.85 -9.55
N GLN A 144 6.45 -4.07 -10.48
CA GLN A 144 5.60 -4.58 -11.56
C GLN A 144 6.35 -5.63 -12.38
N GLN A 145 7.57 -5.33 -12.80
CA GLN A 145 8.39 -6.25 -13.60
C GLN A 145 8.65 -7.55 -12.83
N ARG A 146 9.06 -7.46 -11.57
CA ARG A 146 9.28 -8.64 -10.71
C ARG A 146 8.04 -9.54 -10.61
N LEU A 147 6.86 -8.94 -10.41
CA LEU A 147 5.61 -9.71 -10.37
C LEU A 147 5.30 -10.37 -11.72
N LEU A 148 5.51 -9.65 -12.83
CA LEU A 148 5.32 -10.21 -14.19
C LEU A 148 6.28 -11.36 -14.47
N ASP A 149 7.54 -11.29 -14.04
CA ASP A 149 8.53 -12.36 -14.19
C ASP A 149 8.12 -13.63 -13.41
N LEU A 150 7.35 -13.47 -12.33
CA LEU A 150 6.73 -14.54 -11.56
C LEU A 150 5.37 -15.03 -12.14
N ARG A 151 4.97 -14.53 -13.30
CA ARG A 151 3.65 -14.76 -13.93
C ARG A 151 2.47 -14.31 -13.05
N LEU A 152 2.69 -13.26 -12.25
CA LEU A 152 1.67 -12.62 -11.46
C LEU A 152 1.19 -11.35 -12.18
N LEU A 153 -0.13 -11.16 -12.24
CA LEU A 153 -0.73 -9.95 -12.78
C LEU A 153 -0.98 -8.97 -11.63
N PRO A 154 -0.22 -7.86 -11.53
CA PRO A 154 -0.43 -6.88 -10.47
C PRO A 154 -1.78 -6.18 -10.67
N TYR A 155 -2.79 -6.66 -9.95
CA TYR A 155 -4.12 -6.07 -9.94
C TYR A 155 -4.15 -4.76 -9.14
N ARG A 156 -3.41 -4.75 -8.02
CA ARG A 156 -3.28 -3.58 -7.14
C ARG A 156 -1.89 -3.57 -6.49
N LEU A 157 -1.25 -2.40 -6.51
CA LEU A 157 -0.01 -2.12 -5.78
C LEU A 157 -0.29 -1.10 -4.69
N GLU A 158 0.15 -1.40 -3.48
CA GLU A 158 -0.07 -0.54 -2.32
C GLU A 158 1.25 -0.28 -1.59
N LEU A 159 1.41 0.93 -1.09
CA LEU A 159 2.47 1.19 -0.10
C LEU A 159 2.09 0.44 1.19
N GLY A 160 2.94 -0.51 1.63
CA GLY A 160 2.61 -1.47 2.67
C GLY A 160 2.14 -0.87 4.00
N THR A 161 2.61 0.33 4.33
CA THR A 161 2.17 1.06 5.52
C THR A 161 0.71 1.51 5.44
N LEU A 162 0.20 1.88 4.25
CA LEU A 162 -1.16 2.41 4.09
C LEU A 162 -2.26 1.39 4.45
N PRO A 163 -2.21 0.12 4.00
CA PRO A 163 -3.18 -0.89 4.40
C PRO A 163 -3.24 -1.11 5.91
N VAL A 164 -2.09 -1.06 6.58
CA VAL A 164 -2.02 -1.20 8.05
C VAL A 164 -2.73 -0.03 8.74
N LEU A 165 -2.44 1.21 8.33
CA LEU A 165 -3.11 2.40 8.86
C LEU A 165 -4.62 2.35 8.59
N GLY A 166 -5.03 1.96 7.39
CA GLY A 166 -6.43 1.79 7.02
C GLY A 166 -7.14 0.74 7.88
N THR A 167 -6.51 -0.40 8.14
CA THR A 167 -7.06 -1.46 8.99
C THR A 167 -7.26 -0.99 10.42
N ILE A 168 -6.31 -0.26 10.99
CA ILE A 168 -6.44 0.30 12.35
C ILE A 168 -7.58 1.33 12.40
N MET A 169 -7.69 2.20 11.38
CA MET A 169 -8.78 3.17 11.31
C MET A 169 -10.16 2.49 11.21
N ASP A 170 -10.28 1.47 10.37
CA ASP A 170 -11.53 0.70 10.22
C ASP A 170 -11.90 -0.04 11.52
N TYR A 171 -10.92 -0.66 12.19
CA TYR A 171 -11.14 -1.27 13.50
C TYR A 171 -11.64 -0.27 14.53
N LYS A 172 -11.02 0.91 14.63
CA LYS A 172 -11.46 1.97 15.54
C LYS A 172 -12.87 2.45 15.23
N ALA A 173 -13.20 2.61 13.95
CA ALA A 173 -14.54 3.02 13.52
C ALA A 173 -15.60 1.99 13.95
N ARG A 174 -15.33 0.70 13.75
CA ARG A 174 -16.22 -0.40 14.19
C ARG A 174 -16.41 -0.45 15.69
N GLN A 175 -15.38 -0.12 16.46
CA GLN A 175 -15.45 -0.06 17.94
C GLN A 175 -15.98 1.28 18.46
N ASN A 176 -16.34 2.23 17.58
CA ASN A 176 -16.68 3.61 17.94
C ASN A 176 -15.61 4.26 18.85
N ASP A 177 -14.35 3.87 18.67
CA ASP A 177 -13.23 4.37 19.49
C ASP A 177 -12.73 5.71 18.93
N LYS A 178 -12.98 6.79 19.66
CA LYS A 178 -12.62 8.17 19.30
C LYS A 178 -11.24 8.60 19.81
N ARG A 179 -10.54 7.77 20.57
CA ARG A 179 -9.22 8.10 21.12
C ARG A 179 -8.21 8.23 19.99
N ALA A 180 -7.26 9.14 20.11
CA ALA A 180 -6.11 9.17 19.21
C ALA A 180 -5.19 7.97 19.49
N VAL A 181 -4.63 7.40 18.41
CA VAL A 181 -3.65 6.31 18.48
C VAL A 181 -2.40 6.75 17.73
N VAL A 182 -1.24 6.52 18.33
CA VAL A 182 0.05 6.70 17.67
C VAL A 182 0.49 5.34 17.12
N VAL A 183 0.73 5.29 15.83
CA VAL A 183 1.31 4.13 15.14
C VAL A 183 2.74 4.46 14.81
N VAL A 184 3.67 3.68 15.32
CA VAL A 184 5.10 3.86 15.05
C VAL A 184 5.55 2.72 14.13
N ASN A 185 5.99 3.07 12.93
CA ASN A 185 6.63 2.16 12.00
C ASN A 185 8.15 2.26 12.17
N ILE A 186 8.77 1.20 12.65
CA ILE A 186 10.20 1.14 12.91
C ILE A 186 10.83 0.29 11.81
N GLU A 187 11.66 0.92 11.00
CA GLU A 187 12.47 0.27 9.97
C GLU A 187 13.96 0.44 10.35
N PRO A 188 14.87 -0.38 9.84
CA PRO A 188 16.28 -0.29 10.24
C PRO A 188 16.96 1.05 9.95
N ASP A 189 16.52 1.75 8.92
CA ASP A 189 17.10 3.03 8.47
C ASP A 189 16.24 4.25 8.81
N ARG A 190 15.01 4.03 9.28
CA ARG A 190 14.10 5.13 9.63
C ARG A 190 13.00 4.70 10.59
N THR A 191 12.49 5.68 11.30
CA THR A 191 11.27 5.54 12.11
C THR A 191 10.25 6.57 11.65
N THR A 192 9.04 6.12 11.38
CA THR A 192 7.93 6.99 10.99
C THR A 192 6.78 6.83 11.99
N ALA A 193 6.26 7.95 12.48
CA ALA A 193 5.10 7.95 13.35
C ALA A 193 3.88 8.51 12.62
N PHE A 194 2.72 7.96 12.90
CA PHE A 194 1.43 8.42 12.42
C PHE A 194 0.49 8.61 13.61
N ILE A 195 -0.31 9.67 13.59
CA ILE A 195 -1.35 9.89 14.58
C ILE A 195 -2.69 9.65 13.92
N LEU A 196 -3.43 8.66 14.40
CA LEU A 196 -4.75 8.29 13.90
C LEU A 196 -5.80 8.87 14.85
N GLY A 197 -6.52 9.88 14.42
CA GLY A 197 -7.52 10.59 15.22
C GLY A 197 -8.86 10.73 14.50
N LYS A 198 -9.76 11.48 15.10
CA LYS A 198 -11.11 11.75 14.55
C LYS A 198 -11.09 12.48 13.19
N GLU A 199 -10.00 13.16 12.88
CA GLU A 199 -9.79 13.88 11.61
C GLU A 199 -9.00 13.06 10.59
N GLY A 200 -8.81 11.76 10.87
CA GLY A 200 -8.05 10.85 10.03
C GLY A 200 -6.57 10.76 10.39
N ILE A 201 -5.76 10.44 9.39
CA ILE A 201 -4.33 10.22 9.52
C ILE A 201 -3.58 11.55 9.52
N HIS A 202 -2.74 11.75 10.52
CA HIS A 202 -1.75 12.83 10.59
C HIS A 202 -0.36 12.24 10.46
N THR A 203 0.47 12.89 9.66
CA THR A 203 1.86 12.50 9.43
C THR A 203 2.75 13.61 9.96
N PRO A 204 3.44 13.45 11.09
CA PRO A 204 4.52 14.34 11.46
C PRO A 204 5.66 14.24 10.43
N SER A 205 6.52 15.23 10.39
CA SER A 205 7.71 15.18 9.53
C SER A 205 8.55 13.94 9.90
N PRO A 206 9.03 13.17 8.93
CA PRO A 206 9.85 12.00 9.21
C PRO A 206 11.11 12.38 9.98
N VAL A 207 11.41 11.67 11.05
CA VAL A 207 12.67 11.80 11.78
C VAL A 207 13.70 10.93 11.08
N ARG A 208 14.71 11.55 10.47
CA ARG A 208 15.79 10.86 9.75
C ARG A 208 16.87 10.35 10.70
N ASN A 209 16.52 9.67 11.75
CA ASN A 209 17.49 8.98 12.59
C ASN A 209 16.95 7.58 12.85
N GLY A 210 17.41 6.65 12.03
CA GLY A 210 17.33 5.23 12.34
C GLY A 210 18.29 4.89 13.51
N PHE A 211 18.04 3.79 14.16
CA PHE A 211 18.93 3.22 15.16
C PHE A 211 20.13 2.54 14.51
#